data_c9a4cfc0a48b9171554d760d2848f29e
#
_entry.id   c9a4cfc0a48b9171554d760d2848f29e
#
_cell.length_a   1.000
_cell.length_b   1.000
_cell.length_c   1.000
_cell.angle_alpha   90.00
_cell.angle_beta   90.00
_cell.angle_gamma   90.00
#
_symmetry.space_group_name_H-M   'P 1'
#
loop_
_entity.id
_entity.type
_entity.pdbx_description
1 polymer ?
#
loop_
_entity_poly.entity_id
_entity_poly.type
_entity_poly.pdbx_seq_one_letter_code
_entity_poly.pdbx_strand_id
1 'polypeptide(L)'
;GIFDATTSQFLRLTQRVAGYLRLSDKGLALAGSVRWGMNQQLRSESRTYPDRLFFLGGVDSVRGFLQDSMIPEDIAQQLLEPTSGLSLNQVVIRGGDAFINPRLELRIPLSGNVQTGLFLDSGNLWRDPEKVNPLDLRYSVGSGLRIGTPIGPLVFDYGFNVDRVLDELFPDRTRRRYWEPLGAFHF
;
A
#
# COMPACT_ATOMS: atom_id res chain seq x y z
N GLY A 1 -23.39 -10.10 -34.02
CA GLY A 1 -22.22 -9.36 -33.73
C GLY A 1 -21.31 -10.12 -32.80
N ILE A 2 -20.29 -10.74 -33.33
CA ILE A 2 -19.26 -11.47 -32.58
C ILE A 2 -18.12 -10.48 -32.41
N PHE A 3 -17.70 -10.20 -31.19
CA PHE A 3 -16.72 -9.20 -30.73
C PHE A 3 -17.32 -7.83 -30.42
N ASP A 4 -17.99 -7.77 -29.31
CA ASP A 4 -18.05 -6.55 -28.51
C ASP A 4 -16.65 -6.38 -27.88
N ALA A 5 -15.74 -5.78 -28.64
CA ALA A 5 -14.39 -5.52 -28.16
C ALA A 5 -14.52 -4.47 -27.07
N THR A 6 -14.43 -4.89 -25.80
CA THR A 6 -14.37 -3.98 -24.66
C THR A 6 -13.15 -3.09 -24.86
N THR A 7 -13.36 -1.91 -25.40
CA THR A 7 -12.28 -0.97 -25.72
C THR A 7 -11.83 -0.32 -24.42
N SER A 8 -10.64 -0.68 -23.95
CA SER A 8 -10.03 -0.02 -22.81
C SER A 8 -9.32 1.24 -23.28
N GLN A 9 -9.87 2.40 -22.94
CA GLN A 9 -9.29 3.72 -23.22
C GLN A 9 -9.22 4.51 -21.93
N PHE A 10 -8.00 4.70 -21.40
CA PHE A 10 -7.78 5.45 -20.19
C PHE A 10 -6.48 6.24 -20.26
N LEU A 11 -6.40 7.32 -19.50
CA LEU A 11 -5.18 8.07 -19.23
C LEU A 11 -4.62 7.62 -17.89
N ARG A 12 -3.37 7.15 -17.89
CA ARG A 12 -2.67 6.77 -16.66
C ARG A 12 -1.72 7.88 -16.24
N LEU A 13 -1.94 8.41 -15.05
CA LEU A 13 -1.06 9.39 -14.41
C LEU A 13 -0.44 8.76 -13.18
N THR A 14 0.89 8.84 -13.05
CA THR A 14 1.61 8.42 -11.85
C THR A 14 2.67 9.44 -11.52
N GLN A 15 2.82 9.75 -10.24
CA GLN A 15 3.85 10.65 -9.75
C GLN A 15 4.49 10.08 -8.49
N ARG A 16 5.78 10.32 -8.35
CA ARG A 16 6.55 10.03 -7.14
C ARG A 16 7.42 11.24 -6.80
N VAL A 17 7.32 11.68 -5.56
CA VAL A 17 8.21 12.67 -4.96
C VAL A 17 8.94 11.99 -3.81
N ALA A 18 10.26 12.14 -3.73
CA ALA A 18 11.06 11.59 -2.65
C ALA A 18 12.13 12.60 -2.22
N GLY A 19 12.42 12.60 -0.93
CA GLY A 19 13.43 13.47 -0.33
C GLY A 19 14.19 12.74 0.80
N TYR A 20 15.40 13.21 1.03
CA TYR A 20 16.29 12.71 2.07
C TYR A 20 16.82 13.89 2.86
N LEU A 21 16.72 13.79 4.19
CA LEU A 21 17.26 14.76 5.12
C LEU A 21 18.32 14.07 5.99
N ARG A 22 19.56 14.51 5.90
CA ARG A 22 20.62 14.08 6.79
C ARG A 22 20.45 14.77 8.14
N LEU A 23 20.27 14.01 9.21
CA LEU A 23 20.03 14.52 10.55
C LEU A 23 21.32 14.59 11.37
N SER A 24 22.35 13.79 11.04
CA SER A 24 23.61 13.76 11.76
C SER A 24 24.78 13.39 10.83
N ASP A 25 25.96 13.88 11.18
CA ASP A 25 27.23 13.51 10.52
C ASP A 25 27.57 12.04 10.69
N LYS A 26 26.99 11.38 11.69
CA LYS A 26 27.15 9.93 11.91
C LYS A 26 26.28 9.07 10.98
N GLY A 27 25.60 9.68 10.00
CA GLY A 27 24.84 8.96 8.98
C GLY A 27 23.36 8.72 9.34
N LEU A 28 22.86 9.30 10.42
CA LEU A 28 21.41 9.30 10.71
C LEU A 28 20.69 10.11 9.62
N ALA A 29 19.69 9.53 8.99
CA ALA A 29 18.95 10.18 7.90
C ALA A 29 17.45 9.87 7.96
N LEU A 30 16.65 10.87 7.61
CA LEU A 30 15.22 10.72 7.39
C LEU A 30 14.96 10.67 5.88
N ALA A 31 14.30 9.63 5.42
CA ALA A 31 13.85 9.47 4.05
C ALA A 31 12.33 9.57 3.99
N GLY A 32 11.81 10.39 3.09
CA GLY A 32 10.38 10.52 2.88
C GLY A 32 10.03 10.37 1.41
N SER A 33 8.88 9.78 1.10
CA SER A 33 8.37 9.75 -0.26
C SER A 33 6.85 9.73 -0.27
N VAL A 34 6.28 10.32 -1.32
CA VAL A 34 4.85 10.19 -1.63
C VAL A 34 4.74 9.71 -3.07
N ARG A 35 3.99 8.64 -3.26
CA ARG A 35 3.64 8.11 -4.57
C ARG A 35 2.12 8.11 -4.70
N TRP A 36 1.63 8.55 -5.84
CA TRP A 36 0.22 8.50 -6.16
C TRP A 36 0.00 8.24 -7.64
N GLY A 37 -1.16 7.76 -8.00
CA GLY A 37 -1.53 7.55 -9.38
C GLY A 37 -3.01 7.35 -9.57
N MET A 38 -3.44 7.57 -10.81
CA MET A 38 -4.83 7.46 -11.22
C MET A 38 -4.91 7.00 -12.66
N ASN A 39 -5.84 6.10 -12.95
CA ASN A 39 -6.31 5.73 -14.28
C ASN A 39 -7.65 6.44 -14.53
N GLN A 40 -7.65 7.47 -15.36
CA GLN A 40 -8.86 8.19 -15.74
C GLN A 40 -9.45 7.55 -16.99
N GLN A 41 -10.66 7.03 -16.91
CA GLN A 41 -11.37 6.48 -18.06
C GLN A 41 -11.74 7.62 -19.02
N LEU A 42 -11.48 7.43 -20.33
CA LEU A 42 -11.80 8.42 -21.37
C LEU A 42 -13.20 8.22 -21.97
N ARG A 43 -13.82 7.07 -21.71
CA ARG A 43 -15.21 6.78 -22.12
C ARG A 43 -15.94 6.07 -20.99
N SER A 44 -17.21 6.32 -20.84
CA SER A 44 -18.07 5.72 -19.80
C SER A 44 -18.15 4.19 -19.87
N GLU A 45 -18.00 3.61 -21.06
CA GLU A 45 -18.02 2.16 -21.29
C GLU A 45 -16.64 1.52 -21.18
N SER A 46 -15.57 2.33 -21.01
CA SER A 46 -14.20 1.84 -20.87
C SER A 46 -13.98 1.21 -19.50
N ARG A 47 -13.17 0.17 -19.46
CA ARG A 47 -12.72 -0.47 -18.21
C ARG A 47 -11.22 -0.68 -18.23
N THR A 48 -10.59 -0.49 -17.06
CA THR A 48 -9.18 -0.84 -16.90
C THR A 48 -9.04 -2.35 -16.78
N TYR A 49 -8.18 -2.95 -17.60
CA TYR A 49 -7.85 -4.36 -17.50
C TYR A 49 -7.10 -4.64 -16.17
N PRO A 50 -7.24 -5.86 -15.60
CA PRO A 50 -6.61 -6.22 -14.34
C PRO A 50 -5.10 -5.99 -14.28
N ASP A 51 -4.38 -6.20 -15.38
CA ASP A 51 -2.93 -5.99 -15.53
C ASP A 51 -2.52 -4.51 -15.54
N ARG A 52 -3.49 -3.61 -15.67
CA ARG A 52 -3.28 -2.15 -15.70
C ARG A 52 -3.72 -1.46 -14.42
N LEU A 53 -4.27 -2.18 -13.47
CA LEU A 53 -4.63 -1.65 -12.17
C LEU A 53 -3.38 -1.34 -11.33
N PHE A 54 -3.57 -0.51 -10.31
CA PHE A 54 -2.57 -0.30 -9.28
C PHE A 54 -2.77 -1.29 -8.15
N PHE A 55 -1.67 -1.76 -7.57
CA PHE A 55 -1.66 -2.66 -6.42
C PHE A 55 -0.84 -2.05 -5.30
N LEU A 56 -1.24 -2.30 -4.06
CA LEU A 56 -0.53 -1.93 -2.86
C LEU A 56 -0.41 -3.14 -1.91
N GLY A 57 0.55 -3.04 -1.02
CA GLY A 57 1.03 -4.08 -0.11
C GLY A 57 2.43 -4.51 -0.51
N GLY A 58 3.23 -4.92 0.46
CA GLY A 58 4.58 -5.39 0.22
C GLY A 58 5.67 -4.34 0.43
N VAL A 59 6.91 -4.76 0.18
CA VAL A 59 8.14 -4.01 0.46
C VAL A 59 8.21 -2.64 -0.24
N ASP A 60 7.63 -2.53 -1.43
CA ASP A 60 7.68 -1.32 -2.24
C ASP A 60 6.57 -0.31 -1.92
N SER A 61 5.63 -0.66 -1.04
CA SER A 61 4.48 0.20 -0.73
C SER A 61 4.16 0.26 0.77
N VAL A 62 3.33 -0.62 1.30
CA VAL A 62 2.89 -0.65 2.70
C VAL A 62 3.34 -1.97 3.31
N ARG A 63 4.42 -1.96 4.07
CA ARG A 63 5.14 -3.16 4.56
C ARG A 63 4.40 -3.95 5.64
N GLY A 64 3.32 -3.45 6.19
CA GLY A 64 2.44 -4.23 7.09
C GLY A 64 1.50 -5.20 6.36
N PHE A 65 1.52 -5.19 5.02
CA PHE A 65 0.68 -6.01 4.15
C PHE A 65 1.53 -6.94 3.28
N LEU A 66 0.99 -8.10 2.93
CA LEU A 66 1.61 -8.99 1.93
C LEU A 66 1.63 -8.32 0.56
N GLN A 67 2.48 -8.81 -0.32
CA GLN A 67 2.62 -8.28 -1.68
C GLN A 67 1.26 -8.24 -2.40
N ASP A 68 0.89 -7.06 -2.92
CA ASP A 68 -0.31 -6.80 -3.70
C ASP A 68 -1.63 -7.26 -3.02
N SER A 69 -1.64 -7.32 -1.67
CA SER A 69 -2.75 -7.89 -0.92
C SER A 69 -3.82 -6.89 -0.48
N MET A 70 -3.57 -5.59 -0.60
CA MET A 70 -4.53 -4.58 -0.17
C MET A 70 -5.77 -4.58 -1.06
N ILE A 71 -6.95 -4.63 -0.45
CA ILE A 71 -8.23 -4.50 -1.14
C ILE A 71 -8.57 -3.01 -1.26
N PRO A 72 -9.08 -2.54 -2.42
CA PRO A 72 -9.54 -1.15 -2.58
C PRO A 72 -10.53 -0.75 -1.49
N GLU A 73 -10.43 0.50 -1.01
CA GLU A 73 -11.20 0.98 0.14
C GLU A 73 -12.70 0.94 -0.10
N ASP A 74 -13.13 1.36 -1.27
CA ASP A 74 -14.53 1.34 -1.68
C ASP A 74 -15.12 -0.08 -1.78
N ILE A 75 -14.29 -1.08 -2.07
CA ILE A 75 -14.67 -2.50 -2.02
C ILE A 75 -14.64 -3.02 -0.59
N ALA A 76 -13.62 -2.64 0.19
CA ALA A 76 -13.51 -3.05 1.59
C ALA A 76 -14.69 -2.54 2.43
N GLN A 77 -15.15 -1.31 2.19
CA GLN A 77 -16.34 -0.77 2.83
C GLN A 77 -17.60 -1.59 2.50
N GLN A 78 -17.78 -2.01 1.24
CA GLN A 78 -18.89 -2.89 0.85
C GLN A 78 -18.83 -4.26 1.55
N LEU A 79 -17.62 -4.82 1.76
CA LEU A 79 -17.46 -6.08 2.50
C LEU A 79 -17.86 -5.96 3.98
N LEU A 80 -17.78 -4.76 4.57
CA LEU A 80 -18.18 -4.47 5.94
C LEU A 80 -19.69 -4.24 6.09
N GLU A 81 -20.41 -3.99 5.01
CA GLU A 81 -21.85 -3.77 5.01
C GLU A 81 -22.61 -5.09 4.93
N PRO A 82 -23.39 -5.48 5.96
CA PRO A 82 -24.13 -6.75 5.96
C PRO A 82 -25.13 -6.90 4.81
N THR A 83 -25.61 -5.77 4.28
CA THR A 83 -26.61 -5.71 3.21
C THR A 83 -26.04 -5.81 1.81
N SER A 84 -24.72 -5.68 1.63
CA SER A 84 -24.08 -5.66 0.32
C SER A 84 -24.13 -6.99 -0.41
N GLY A 85 -24.28 -8.10 0.32
CA GLY A 85 -24.22 -9.46 -0.25
C GLY A 85 -22.84 -9.83 -0.82
N LEU A 86 -21.84 -8.94 -0.77
CA LEU A 86 -20.49 -9.19 -1.25
C LEU A 86 -19.71 -10.02 -0.24
N SER A 87 -19.07 -11.09 -0.70
CA SER A 87 -18.19 -11.91 0.15
C SER A 87 -16.73 -11.82 -0.29
N LEU A 88 -15.81 -12.08 0.63
CA LEU A 88 -14.37 -12.00 0.37
C LEU A 88 -13.95 -12.90 -0.82
N ASN A 89 -14.59 -14.06 -0.97
CA ASN A 89 -14.32 -15.00 -2.07
C ASN A 89 -14.72 -14.47 -3.45
N GLN A 90 -15.56 -13.44 -3.50
CA GLN A 90 -15.98 -12.77 -4.74
C GLN A 90 -15.03 -11.63 -5.13
N VAL A 91 -14.15 -11.19 -4.23
CA VAL A 91 -13.14 -10.16 -4.51
C VAL A 91 -11.91 -10.81 -5.16
N VAL A 92 -12.02 -11.10 -6.45
CA VAL A 92 -10.94 -11.74 -7.23
C VAL A 92 -9.84 -10.73 -7.55
N ILE A 93 -10.18 -9.47 -7.77
CA ILE A 93 -9.24 -8.42 -8.18
C ILE A 93 -9.03 -7.44 -7.03
N ARG A 94 -7.79 -7.39 -6.52
CA ARG A 94 -7.38 -6.52 -5.41
C ARG A 94 -6.85 -5.17 -5.88
N GLY A 95 -6.71 -4.93 -7.17
CA GLY A 95 -6.21 -3.70 -7.74
C GLY A 95 -7.24 -2.58 -7.80
N GLY A 96 -6.77 -1.33 -7.83
CA GLY A 96 -7.56 -0.10 -7.94
C GLY A 96 -7.17 0.76 -9.13
N ASP A 97 -8.03 1.69 -9.50
CA ASP A 97 -7.75 2.69 -10.54
C ASP A 97 -7.14 3.98 -9.96
N ALA A 98 -7.12 4.13 -8.64
CA ALA A 98 -6.40 5.22 -7.97
C ALA A 98 -5.71 4.71 -6.71
N PHE A 99 -4.59 5.35 -6.35
CA PHE A 99 -3.88 5.08 -5.10
C PHE A 99 -3.10 6.29 -4.60
N ILE A 100 -2.84 6.30 -3.28
CA ILE A 100 -1.92 7.23 -2.61
C ILE A 100 -1.08 6.40 -1.64
N ASN A 101 0.25 6.65 -1.61
CA ASN A 101 1.18 5.91 -0.75
C ASN A 101 2.30 6.82 -0.24
N PRO A 102 2.09 7.57 0.85
CA PRO A 102 3.16 8.25 1.59
C PRO A 102 3.95 7.26 2.44
N ARG A 103 5.27 7.48 2.54
CA ARG A 103 6.21 6.66 3.31
C ARG A 103 7.22 7.55 4.01
N LEU A 104 7.58 7.18 5.23
CA LEU A 104 8.61 7.83 6.03
C LEU A 104 9.51 6.77 6.65
N GLU A 105 10.81 6.99 6.62
CA GLU A 105 11.78 6.04 7.15
C GLU A 105 12.96 6.77 7.82
N LEU A 106 13.20 6.46 9.07
CA LEU A 106 14.38 6.88 9.81
C LEU A 106 15.46 5.80 9.66
N ARG A 107 16.57 6.14 9.02
CA ARG A 107 17.72 5.27 8.80
C ARG A 107 18.78 5.52 9.84
N ILE A 108 19.14 4.51 10.60
CA ILE A 108 20.05 4.57 11.74
C ILE A 108 21.25 3.66 11.44
N PRO A 109 22.43 4.21 11.21
CA PRO A 109 23.64 3.40 11.09
C PRO A 109 23.98 2.77 12.45
N LEU A 110 24.31 1.48 12.45
CA LEU A 110 24.70 0.75 13.66
C LEU A 110 26.23 0.59 13.74
N SER A 111 26.80 -0.26 12.89
CA SER A 111 28.25 -0.50 12.86
C SER A 111 28.67 -1.05 11.51
N GLY A 112 29.78 -0.55 10.96
CA GLY A 112 30.30 -1.00 9.69
C GLY A 112 29.26 -0.86 8.56
N ASN A 113 28.91 -1.97 7.93
CA ASN A 113 27.94 -2.01 6.82
C ASN A 113 26.51 -2.30 7.28
N VAL A 114 26.22 -2.25 8.59
CA VAL A 114 24.93 -2.60 9.15
C VAL A 114 24.16 -1.32 9.52
N GLN A 115 22.92 -1.24 9.06
CA GLN A 115 22.00 -0.16 9.36
C GLN A 115 20.65 -0.74 9.82
N THR A 116 19.94 -0.04 10.66
CA THR A 116 18.53 -0.32 10.94
C THR A 116 17.65 0.80 10.44
N GLY A 117 16.39 0.50 10.15
CA GLY A 117 15.39 1.47 9.77
C GLY A 117 14.16 1.34 10.64
N LEU A 118 13.62 2.47 11.07
CA LEU A 118 12.25 2.55 11.61
C LEU A 118 11.39 3.20 10.55
N PHE A 119 10.23 2.63 10.26
CA PHE A 119 9.40 3.18 9.20
C PHE A 119 7.93 3.32 9.59
N LEU A 120 7.32 4.29 8.96
CA LEU A 120 5.89 4.51 8.89
C LEU A 120 5.51 4.55 7.42
N ASP A 121 4.82 3.52 6.96
CA ASP A 121 4.24 3.50 5.63
C ASP A 121 2.74 3.72 5.75
N SER A 122 2.18 4.45 4.81
CA SER A 122 0.73 4.53 4.70
C SER A 122 0.30 4.46 3.24
N GLY A 123 -0.95 4.15 3.02
CA GLY A 123 -1.49 4.10 1.68
C GLY A 123 -2.89 3.54 1.62
N ASN A 124 -3.54 3.84 0.54
CA ASN A 124 -4.81 3.24 0.19
C ASN A 124 -5.00 3.25 -1.32
N LEU A 125 -5.90 2.41 -1.80
CA LEU A 125 -6.28 2.34 -3.20
C LEU A 125 -7.81 2.29 -3.30
N TRP A 126 -8.32 2.79 -4.43
CA TRP A 126 -9.74 2.88 -4.74
C TRP A 126 -10.00 2.32 -6.13
N ARG A 127 -11.07 1.57 -6.26
CA ARG A 127 -11.54 1.08 -7.56
C ARG A 127 -12.12 2.21 -8.40
N ASP A 128 -12.79 3.13 -7.75
CA ASP A 128 -13.40 4.31 -8.35
C ASP A 128 -12.55 5.55 -8.00
N PRO A 129 -11.90 6.19 -8.99
CA PRO A 129 -11.10 7.40 -8.76
C PRO A 129 -11.90 8.58 -8.16
N GLU A 130 -13.21 8.61 -8.34
CA GLU A 130 -14.07 9.65 -7.78
C GLU A 130 -14.28 9.50 -6.26
N LYS A 131 -14.01 8.31 -5.72
CA LYS A 131 -14.14 8.00 -4.29
C LYS A 131 -12.84 8.18 -3.50
N VAL A 132 -11.80 8.72 -4.11
CA VAL A 132 -10.51 8.94 -3.43
C VAL A 132 -10.69 9.90 -2.26
N ASN A 133 -10.39 9.41 -1.07
CA ASN A 133 -10.30 10.21 0.14
C ASN A 133 -8.86 10.17 0.68
N PRO A 134 -8.06 11.25 0.53
CA PRO A 134 -6.67 11.28 0.98
C PRO A 134 -6.47 11.14 2.49
N LEU A 135 -7.53 11.30 3.29
CA LEU A 135 -7.49 11.15 4.75
C LEU A 135 -7.81 9.72 5.21
N ASP A 136 -8.34 8.88 4.31
CA ASP A 136 -8.69 7.49 4.61
C ASP A 136 -7.56 6.56 4.17
N LEU A 137 -6.46 6.59 4.92
CA LEU A 137 -5.28 5.78 4.67
C LEU A 137 -5.14 4.68 5.70
N ARG A 138 -4.63 3.53 5.29
CA ARG A 138 -4.17 2.45 6.16
C ARG A 138 -2.72 2.69 6.53
N TYR A 139 -2.35 2.31 7.74
CA TYR A 139 -1.03 2.58 8.29
C TYR A 139 -0.29 1.30 8.63
N SER A 140 1.01 1.34 8.43
CA SER A 140 1.94 0.29 8.82
C SER A 140 3.15 0.91 9.50
N VAL A 141 3.53 0.35 10.63
CA VAL A 141 4.76 0.72 11.34
C VAL A 141 5.66 -0.50 11.46
N GLY A 142 6.95 -0.28 11.44
CA GLY A 142 7.86 -1.41 11.55
C GLY A 142 9.32 -1.01 11.63
N SER A 143 10.15 -2.02 11.61
CA SER A 143 11.59 -1.88 11.61
C SER A 143 12.22 -2.85 10.63
N GLY A 144 13.43 -2.54 10.21
CA GLY A 144 14.19 -3.38 9.31
C GLY A 144 15.68 -3.33 9.55
N LEU A 145 16.36 -4.36 9.12
CA LEU A 145 17.81 -4.49 9.15
C LEU A 145 18.33 -4.44 7.71
N ARG A 146 19.37 -3.66 7.48
CA ARG A 146 20.06 -3.54 6.19
C ARG A 146 21.51 -3.84 6.37
N ILE A 147 22.00 -4.80 5.60
CA ILE A 147 23.39 -5.25 5.62
C ILE A 147 23.99 -5.00 4.24
N GLY A 148 24.92 -4.05 4.15
CA GLY A 148 25.65 -3.77 2.91
C GLY A 148 26.59 -4.92 2.57
N THR A 149 26.41 -5.52 1.38
CA THR A 149 27.30 -6.56 0.86
C THR A 149 27.93 -6.12 -0.47
N PRO A 150 29.03 -6.73 -0.92
CA PRO A 150 29.66 -6.40 -2.20
C PRO A 150 28.74 -6.59 -3.42
N ILE A 151 27.71 -7.43 -3.30
CA ILE A 151 26.75 -7.74 -4.37
C ILE A 151 25.43 -6.95 -4.24
N GLY A 152 25.28 -6.10 -3.22
CA GLY A 152 24.10 -5.30 -2.94
C GLY A 152 23.62 -5.41 -1.49
N PRO A 153 22.71 -4.55 -1.04
CA PRO A 153 22.20 -4.61 0.31
C PRO A 153 21.24 -5.79 0.50
N LEU A 154 21.42 -6.53 1.60
CA LEU A 154 20.40 -7.44 2.11
C LEU A 154 19.48 -6.65 3.02
N VAL A 155 18.19 -6.77 2.82
CA VAL A 155 17.15 -6.03 3.56
C VAL A 155 16.18 -7.01 4.20
N PHE A 156 15.93 -6.85 5.49
CA PHE A 156 14.94 -7.63 6.24
C PHE A 156 14.03 -6.65 6.95
N ASP A 157 12.82 -6.51 6.49
CA ASP A 157 11.83 -5.59 7.07
C ASP A 157 10.67 -6.39 7.67
N TYR A 158 10.20 -5.96 8.85
CA TYR A 158 8.95 -6.45 9.43
C TYR A 158 8.02 -5.26 9.72
N GLY A 159 6.85 -5.28 9.11
CA GLY A 159 5.81 -4.27 9.28
C GLY A 159 4.57 -4.81 9.97
N PHE A 160 4.03 -4.04 10.93
CA PHE A 160 2.75 -4.28 11.56
C PHE A 160 1.67 -3.46 10.86
N ASN A 161 0.52 -4.08 10.58
CA ASN A 161 -0.69 -3.37 10.17
C ASN A 161 -1.34 -2.75 11.41
N VAL A 162 -1.29 -1.42 11.49
CA VAL A 162 -1.77 -0.68 12.67
C VAL A 162 -3.25 -0.89 12.91
N ASP A 163 -4.06 -0.89 11.85
CA ASP A 163 -5.52 -1.09 11.99
C ASP A 163 -5.85 -2.47 12.54
N ARG A 164 -5.16 -3.52 12.06
CA ARG A 164 -5.37 -4.88 12.58
C ARG A 164 -4.89 -5.06 14.02
N VAL A 165 -3.77 -4.42 14.38
CA VAL A 165 -3.29 -4.43 15.77
C VAL A 165 -4.29 -3.72 16.69
N LEU A 166 -4.85 -2.60 16.26
CA LEU A 166 -5.88 -1.88 17.03
C LEU A 166 -7.19 -2.69 17.12
N ASP A 167 -7.57 -3.43 16.09
CA ASP A 167 -8.75 -4.30 16.11
C ASP A 167 -8.60 -5.45 17.12
N GLU A 168 -7.39 -5.97 17.32
CA GLU A 168 -7.12 -6.99 18.34
C GLU A 168 -7.11 -6.41 19.76
N LEU A 169 -6.56 -5.20 19.93
CA LEU A 169 -6.47 -4.54 21.23
C LEU A 169 -7.82 -3.97 21.71
N PHE A 170 -8.66 -3.55 20.78
CA PHE A 170 -9.95 -2.91 21.05
C PHE A 170 -11.10 -3.65 20.33
N PRO A 171 -11.58 -4.76 20.91
CA PRO A 171 -12.59 -5.61 20.28
C PRO A 171 -13.94 -4.94 19.95
N ASP A 172 -14.23 -3.80 20.54
CA ASP A 172 -15.49 -3.06 20.33
C ASP A 172 -15.51 -2.15 19.10
N ARG A 173 -14.43 -2.10 18.32
CA ARG A 173 -14.40 -1.33 17.06
C ARG A 173 -15.37 -1.90 16.04
N THR A 174 -16.19 -1.04 15.43
CA THR A 174 -17.27 -1.41 14.51
C THR A 174 -16.79 -1.81 13.10
N ARG A 175 -15.56 -1.46 12.73
CA ARG A 175 -14.99 -1.72 11.39
C ARG A 175 -13.78 -2.64 11.50
N ARG A 176 -14.00 -3.95 11.59
CA ARG A 176 -12.93 -4.93 11.71
C ARG A 176 -12.62 -5.58 10.36
N ARG A 177 -11.35 -5.47 9.95
CA ARG A 177 -10.85 -6.04 8.69
C ARG A 177 -10.13 -7.37 8.96
N TYR A 178 -10.84 -8.39 9.40
CA TYR A 178 -10.26 -9.70 9.75
C TYR A 178 -9.49 -10.39 8.63
N TRP A 179 -9.71 -10.00 7.37
CA TRP A 179 -9.01 -10.55 6.21
C TRP A 179 -7.63 -9.95 5.98
N GLU A 180 -7.29 -8.85 6.67
CA GLU A 180 -5.97 -8.24 6.56
C GLU A 180 -4.99 -8.90 7.54
N PRO A 181 -3.69 -9.03 7.18
CA PRO A 181 -2.68 -9.60 8.07
C PRO A 181 -2.40 -8.66 9.25
N LEU A 182 -2.00 -9.22 10.40
CA LEU A 182 -1.46 -8.45 11.53
C LEU A 182 -0.14 -7.75 11.19
N GLY A 183 0.63 -8.34 10.30
CA GLY A 183 1.88 -7.82 9.82
C GLY A 183 2.48 -8.72 8.75
N ALA A 184 3.56 -8.27 8.14
CA ALA A 184 4.25 -9.00 7.11
C ALA A 184 5.78 -8.87 7.23
N PHE A 185 6.48 -9.95 6.88
CA PHE A 185 7.92 -10.01 6.79
C PHE A 185 8.35 -9.93 5.33
N HIS A 186 9.39 -9.14 5.05
CA HIS A 186 9.94 -8.95 3.71
C HIS A 186 11.46 -9.12 3.73
N PHE A 187 12.00 -9.78 2.70
CA PHE A 187 13.42 -10.02 2.51
C PHE A 187 13.82 -9.95 1.02
#